data_b6c1b26f7cef95b0a3e4f2f34ccfbb70
#
_entry.id   b6c1b26f7cef95b0a3e4f2f34ccfbb70
#
_cell.length_a   1.000
_cell.length_b   1.000
_cell.length_c   1.000
_cell.angle_alpha   90.00
_cell.angle_beta   90.00
_cell.angle_gamma   90.00
#
_symmetry.space_group_name_H-M   'P 1'
#
loop_
_entity.id
_entity.type
_entity.pdbx_description
1 polymer ?
#
loop_
_entity_poly.entity_id
_entity_poly.type
_entity_poly.pdbx_seq_one_letter_code
_entity_poly.pdbx_strand_id
1 'polypeptide(L)'
;MEKIIALFVFLISLVSSNAVELRFYPYELKLRHAFNLASMSRTSTPGVQVEITIDSITGYGEASMPPYLGESVKSVTEFLSLIDPSRLSDPFALEDIHAYMDSLATGNRAAKAAIDIALHDLTGKIMGRAWYQIYGLDPALAPCTSYTVSVDSPDELSRKLAEAEPYRIIKVKMGVPGDRELIETIRRHTDRPICVDVNQGWKSPEEALDNIMWLATRNVLFVEQPLSKSDFEGHAWLRERSPLPIIADEAVQTSADIPALARCYDGINIKLMKSGGMHEAYKMAVLARALGMKVMIGCMTETSCAVSAAAQLAPLADWVDLDGNLLIANDLFDGMKIVDGKVTLPSTPGIGIEKR
;
A
#
# COMPACT_ATOMS: atom_id res chain seq x y z
N MET A 1 64.35 6.32 39.68
CA MET A 1 62.89 6.48 40.00
C MET A 1 62.30 7.44 39.00
N GLU A 2 61.94 6.89 37.85
CA GLU A 2 61.28 7.69 36.78
C GLU A 2 59.78 7.71 37.01
N LYS A 3 59.24 8.93 37.08
CA LYS A 3 57.84 9.17 37.21
C LYS A 3 57.18 9.06 35.83
N ILE A 4 56.42 8.01 35.62
CA ILE A 4 55.54 7.87 34.46
C ILE A 4 54.35 8.78 34.67
N ILE A 5 54.24 9.84 33.90
CA ILE A 5 53.07 10.72 33.83
C ILE A 5 52.12 10.06 32.81
N ALA A 6 51.06 9.47 33.29
CA ALA A 6 49.98 8.97 32.43
C ALA A 6 49.16 10.15 31.93
N LEU A 7 49.26 10.46 30.63
CA LEU A 7 48.45 11.44 29.94
C LEU A 7 47.07 10.82 29.62
N PHE A 8 46.05 11.13 30.43
CA PHE A 8 44.66 10.81 30.08
C PHE A 8 44.18 11.77 29.00
N VAL A 9 44.20 11.32 27.78
CA VAL A 9 43.52 12.02 26.67
C VAL A 9 42.02 11.73 26.81
N PHE A 10 41.26 12.68 27.33
CA PHE A 10 39.81 12.70 27.25
C PHE A 10 39.45 12.98 25.79
N LEU A 11 39.12 11.95 25.02
CA LEU A 11 38.37 12.13 23.80
C LEU A 11 36.96 12.58 24.19
N ILE A 12 36.74 13.88 24.20
CA ILE A 12 35.41 14.45 24.12
C ILE A 12 34.94 14.15 22.69
N SER A 13 34.21 13.06 22.52
CA SER A 13 33.40 12.90 21.31
C SER A 13 32.38 14.06 21.37
N LEU A 14 32.60 15.06 20.55
CA LEU A 14 31.55 15.98 20.16
C LEU A 14 30.49 15.11 19.49
N VAL A 15 29.45 14.72 20.23
CA VAL A 15 28.20 14.29 19.67
C VAL A 15 27.64 15.53 19.01
N SER A 16 28.01 15.74 17.75
CA SER A 16 27.26 16.60 16.87
C SER A 16 25.83 16.05 16.91
N SER A 17 24.92 16.80 17.52
CA SER A 17 23.50 16.49 17.36
C SER A 17 23.22 16.69 15.87
N ASN A 18 23.18 15.60 15.12
CA ASN A 18 22.89 15.64 13.71
C ASN A 18 21.52 16.27 13.57
N ALA A 19 21.49 17.48 12.99
CA ALA A 19 20.25 18.20 12.80
C ALA A 19 19.37 17.40 11.84
N VAL A 20 18.24 16.91 12.35
CA VAL A 20 17.23 16.26 11.52
C VAL A 20 16.46 17.33 10.78
N GLU A 21 16.39 17.23 9.48
CA GLU A 21 15.59 18.11 8.65
C GLU A 21 14.36 17.35 8.16
N LEU A 22 13.17 17.90 8.43
CA LEU A 22 11.88 17.41 7.90
C LEU A 22 11.34 18.45 6.93
N ARG A 23 11.13 18.06 5.69
CA ARG A 23 10.46 18.87 4.64
C ARG A 23 9.28 18.12 4.08
N PHE A 24 8.24 18.83 3.65
CA PHE A 24 7.10 18.25 2.97
C PHE A 24 6.50 19.22 1.96
N TYR A 25 6.00 18.65 0.86
CA TYR A 25 5.55 19.41 -0.31
C TYR A 25 4.24 18.82 -0.84
N PRO A 26 3.15 19.61 -0.88
CA PRO A 26 1.98 19.23 -1.65
C PRO A 26 2.29 19.13 -3.15
N TYR A 27 1.70 18.14 -3.80
CA TYR A 27 1.78 17.99 -5.25
C TYR A 27 0.48 17.41 -5.79
N GLU A 28 0.36 17.40 -7.14
CA GLU A 28 -0.78 16.82 -7.84
C GLU A 28 -0.31 15.77 -8.83
N LEU A 29 -0.82 14.55 -8.71
CA LEU A 29 -0.61 13.47 -9.65
C LEU A 29 -1.63 13.56 -10.77
N LYS A 30 -1.16 13.65 -12.01
CA LYS A 30 -2.00 13.64 -13.22
C LYS A 30 -2.22 12.19 -13.63
N LEU A 31 -3.47 11.79 -13.77
CA LEU A 31 -3.81 10.45 -14.24
C LEU A 31 -3.60 10.34 -15.76
N ARG A 32 -3.16 9.18 -16.22
CA ARG A 32 -3.06 8.88 -17.66
C ARG A 32 -4.44 8.80 -18.33
N HIS A 33 -5.41 8.29 -17.55
CA HIS A 33 -6.81 8.17 -17.94
C HIS A 33 -7.69 8.64 -16.79
N ALA A 34 -8.89 9.12 -17.09
CA ALA A 34 -9.86 9.43 -16.03
C ALA A 34 -10.12 8.16 -15.19
N PHE A 35 -10.12 8.31 -13.88
CA PHE A 35 -10.44 7.23 -12.95
C PHE A 35 -11.89 7.38 -12.51
N ASN A 36 -12.71 6.45 -12.98
CA ASN A 36 -14.14 6.48 -12.77
C ASN A 36 -14.54 5.43 -11.72
N LEU A 37 -15.23 5.87 -10.69
CA LEU A 37 -15.94 5.05 -9.71
C LEU A 37 -17.42 5.37 -9.79
N ALA A 38 -18.28 4.50 -9.27
CA ALA A 38 -19.72 4.71 -9.26
C ALA A 38 -20.16 6.08 -8.68
N SER A 39 -19.34 6.67 -7.83
CA SER A 39 -19.64 7.93 -7.10
C SER A 39 -18.84 9.14 -7.57
N MET A 40 -17.79 8.96 -8.39
CA MET A 40 -16.90 10.07 -8.78
C MET A 40 -16.03 9.76 -9.99
N SER A 41 -15.68 10.81 -10.75
CA SER A 41 -14.67 10.79 -11.81
C SER A 41 -13.57 11.80 -11.47
N ARG A 42 -12.30 11.42 -11.68
CA ARG A 42 -11.16 12.32 -11.46
C ARG A 42 -10.08 12.11 -12.51
N THR A 43 -9.39 13.20 -12.87
CA THR A 43 -8.23 13.22 -13.78
C THR A 43 -6.92 13.50 -13.05
N SER A 44 -6.99 13.81 -11.77
CA SER A 44 -5.83 14.00 -10.90
C SER A 44 -6.11 13.52 -9.49
N THR A 45 -5.07 13.36 -8.68
CA THR A 45 -5.16 13.07 -7.26
C THR A 45 -4.10 13.85 -6.50
N PRO A 46 -4.46 14.47 -5.35
CA PRO A 46 -3.49 15.19 -4.55
C PRO A 46 -2.60 14.22 -3.77
N GLY A 47 -1.37 14.65 -3.49
CA GLY A 47 -0.42 13.97 -2.62
C GLY A 47 0.42 14.95 -1.82
N VAL A 48 1.14 14.44 -0.83
CA VAL A 48 2.17 15.18 -0.09
C VAL A 48 3.42 14.33 -0.03
N GLN A 49 4.53 14.85 -0.59
CA GLN A 49 5.83 14.24 -0.46
C GLN A 49 6.47 14.66 0.86
N VAL A 50 7.19 13.73 1.51
CA VAL A 50 7.98 13.97 2.72
C VAL A 50 9.44 13.64 2.46
N GLU A 51 10.33 14.45 2.99
CA GLU A 51 11.79 14.25 3.01
C GLU A 51 12.28 14.34 4.44
N ILE A 52 13.02 13.33 4.90
CA ILE A 52 13.71 13.33 6.20
C ILE A 52 15.21 13.19 5.91
N THR A 53 15.99 14.19 6.33
CA THR A 53 17.43 14.22 6.10
C THR A 53 18.19 14.18 7.43
N ILE A 54 19.14 13.21 7.53
CA ILE A 54 20.10 13.10 8.64
C ILE A 54 21.48 12.88 7.99
N ASP A 55 22.47 13.66 8.37
CA ASP A 55 23.85 13.53 7.90
C ASP A 55 23.99 13.44 6.36
N SER A 56 23.31 14.30 5.63
CA SER A 56 23.30 14.32 4.17
C SER A 56 22.60 13.13 3.48
N ILE A 57 22.06 12.18 4.20
CA ILE A 57 21.25 11.09 3.65
C ILE A 57 19.78 11.48 3.76
N THR A 58 19.07 11.44 2.64
CA THR A 58 17.64 11.78 2.57
C THR A 58 16.80 10.53 2.32
N GLY A 59 15.84 10.31 3.20
CA GLY A 59 14.75 9.36 3.00
C GLY A 59 13.51 10.07 2.45
N TYR A 60 12.82 9.42 1.53
CA TYR A 60 11.63 9.92 0.86
C TYR A 60 10.39 9.16 1.28
N GLY A 61 9.29 9.88 1.49
CA GLY A 61 7.99 9.31 1.80
C GLY A 61 6.87 10.06 1.10
N GLU A 62 5.70 9.47 1.09
CA GLU A 62 4.55 9.99 0.36
C GLU A 62 3.26 9.71 1.12
N ALA A 63 2.37 10.71 1.18
CA ALA A 63 0.98 10.57 1.57
C ALA A 63 0.07 10.68 0.35
N SER A 64 -0.71 9.64 0.08
CA SER A 64 -1.82 9.68 -0.87
C SER A 64 -3.14 9.68 -0.09
N MET A 65 -4.05 10.56 -0.51
CA MET A 65 -5.27 10.85 0.25
C MET A 65 -6.52 10.62 -0.60
N PRO A 66 -6.92 9.36 -0.83
CA PRO A 66 -8.17 9.12 -1.51
C PRO A 66 -9.34 9.65 -0.65
N PRO A 67 -10.38 10.24 -1.27
CA PRO A 67 -11.45 10.96 -0.54
C PRO A 67 -12.14 10.12 0.54
N TYR A 68 -12.24 8.80 0.35
CA TYR A 68 -12.93 7.91 1.30
C TYR A 68 -12.17 7.65 2.61
N LEU A 69 -10.90 8.05 2.71
CA LEU A 69 -10.14 7.99 3.96
C LEU A 69 -10.35 9.22 4.86
N GLY A 70 -11.01 10.28 4.32
CA GLY A 70 -11.33 11.49 5.08
C GLY A 70 -10.13 12.41 5.35
N GLU A 71 -8.96 12.11 4.76
CA GLU A 71 -7.79 12.98 4.82
C GLU A 71 -7.69 13.88 3.58
N SER A 72 -6.97 14.98 3.72
CA SER A 72 -6.76 15.99 2.67
C SER A 72 -5.35 16.53 2.74
N VAL A 73 -4.90 17.24 1.69
CA VAL A 73 -3.60 17.97 1.72
C VAL A 73 -3.52 18.83 2.97
N LYS A 74 -4.61 19.53 3.32
CA LYS A 74 -4.65 20.39 4.50
C LYS A 74 -4.43 19.58 5.79
N SER A 75 -5.20 18.53 6.03
CA SER A 75 -5.06 17.72 7.26
C SER A 75 -3.70 17.05 7.36
N VAL A 76 -3.16 16.57 6.24
CA VAL A 76 -1.81 15.96 6.21
C VAL A 76 -0.73 16.99 6.52
N THR A 77 -0.75 18.17 5.88
CA THR A 77 0.25 19.21 6.15
C THR A 77 0.12 19.82 7.55
N GLU A 78 -1.09 19.95 8.07
CA GLU A 78 -1.31 20.36 9.47
C GLU A 78 -0.71 19.32 10.44
N PHE A 79 -0.95 18.03 10.23
CA PHE A 79 -0.35 16.99 11.07
C PHE A 79 1.18 16.98 10.99
N LEU A 80 1.75 17.04 9.78
CA LEU A 80 3.19 17.06 9.57
C LEU A 80 3.86 18.27 10.25
N SER A 81 3.14 19.40 10.34
CA SER A 81 3.62 20.61 11.02
C SER A 81 3.68 20.47 12.56
N LEU A 82 3.01 19.46 13.14
CA LEU A 82 3.10 19.16 14.58
C LEU A 82 4.34 18.33 14.93
N ILE A 83 4.98 17.72 13.94
CA ILE A 83 6.15 16.86 14.17
C ILE A 83 7.33 17.71 14.60
N ASP A 84 7.88 17.43 15.77
CA ASP A 84 9.18 17.91 16.20
C ASP A 84 10.27 17.05 15.55
N PRO A 85 11.09 17.60 14.61
CA PRO A 85 12.13 16.83 13.94
C PRO A 85 13.13 16.18 14.89
N SER A 86 13.38 16.75 16.06
CA SER A 86 14.30 16.18 17.05
C SER A 86 13.86 14.80 17.56
N ARG A 87 12.54 14.51 17.50
CA ARG A 87 11.98 13.20 17.87
C ARG A 87 12.25 12.11 16.82
N LEU A 88 12.76 12.48 15.65
CA LEU A 88 13.17 11.60 14.56
C LEU A 88 14.69 11.39 14.52
N SER A 89 15.43 11.85 15.53
CA SER A 89 16.91 11.82 15.56
C SER A 89 17.51 10.42 15.63
N ASP A 90 16.78 9.45 16.20
CA ASP A 90 17.09 8.03 16.04
C ASP A 90 16.07 7.39 15.06
N PRO A 91 16.37 7.34 13.77
CA PRO A 91 15.43 6.85 12.76
C PRO A 91 15.16 5.35 12.87
N PHE A 92 15.91 4.61 13.70
CA PHE A 92 15.70 3.18 13.95
C PHE A 92 14.67 2.91 15.05
N ALA A 93 14.36 3.91 15.91
CA ALA A 93 13.41 3.79 17.00
C ALA A 93 11.94 3.87 16.50
N LEU A 94 11.58 3.05 15.50
CA LEU A 94 10.29 3.14 14.80
C LEU A 94 9.09 3.02 15.75
N GLU A 95 9.11 2.12 16.73
CA GLU A 95 8.01 1.99 17.70
C GLU A 95 7.81 3.27 18.52
N ASP A 96 8.89 3.88 19.00
CA ASP A 96 8.82 5.10 19.79
C ASP A 96 8.34 6.28 18.94
N ILE A 97 8.78 6.33 17.67
CA ILE A 97 8.33 7.37 16.71
C ILE A 97 6.85 7.19 16.40
N HIS A 98 6.37 5.96 16.17
CA HIS A 98 4.95 5.69 15.96
C HIS A 98 4.12 6.06 17.19
N ALA A 99 4.55 5.67 18.40
CA ALA A 99 3.90 6.06 19.64
C ALA A 99 3.85 7.59 19.82
N TYR A 100 4.94 8.29 19.47
CA TYR A 100 4.97 9.74 19.45
C TYR A 100 3.95 10.32 18.46
N MET A 101 3.93 9.86 17.21
CA MET A 101 2.96 10.32 16.22
C MET A 101 1.52 10.07 16.64
N ASP A 102 1.25 8.92 17.28
CA ASP A 102 -0.09 8.58 17.77
C ASP A 102 -0.51 9.49 18.96
N SER A 103 0.45 9.95 19.77
CA SER A 103 0.18 10.90 20.86
C SER A 103 -0.17 12.30 20.38
N LEU A 104 0.23 12.70 19.17
CA LEU A 104 -0.07 14.01 18.59
C LEU A 104 -1.52 14.11 18.14
N ALA A 105 -2.00 13.09 17.42
CA ALA A 105 -3.39 13.00 16.98
C ALA A 105 -3.76 11.58 16.58
N THR A 106 -5.02 11.21 16.80
CA THR A 106 -5.60 9.98 16.29
C THR A 106 -5.86 10.07 14.77
N GLY A 107 -5.89 8.95 14.07
CA GLY A 107 -6.05 8.94 12.60
C GLY A 107 -4.80 9.46 11.88
N ASN A 108 -4.97 10.34 10.90
CA ASN A 108 -3.89 10.92 10.08
C ASN A 108 -2.94 9.85 9.50
N ARG A 109 -3.51 8.74 9.03
CA ARG A 109 -2.74 7.55 8.65
C ARG A 109 -1.88 7.78 7.42
N ALA A 110 -2.37 8.55 6.44
CA ALA A 110 -1.58 8.90 5.26
C ALA A 110 -0.38 9.78 5.64
N ALA A 111 -0.55 10.74 6.56
CA ALA A 111 0.55 11.56 7.05
C ALA A 111 1.58 10.72 7.82
N LYS A 112 1.12 9.81 8.69
CA LYS A 112 1.99 8.88 9.42
C LYS A 112 2.72 7.93 8.48
N ALA A 113 2.03 7.44 7.45
CA ALA A 113 2.63 6.60 6.41
C ALA A 113 3.75 7.33 5.68
N ALA A 114 3.59 8.62 5.37
CA ALA A 114 4.63 9.40 4.72
C ALA A 114 5.91 9.52 5.57
N ILE A 115 5.77 9.75 6.88
CA ILE A 115 6.92 9.75 7.81
C ILE A 115 7.54 8.35 7.90
N ASP A 116 6.74 7.32 8.09
CA ASP A 116 7.20 5.93 8.20
C ASP A 116 7.95 5.46 6.95
N ILE A 117 7.41 5.72 5.77
CA ILE A 117 8.06 5.39 4.49
C ILE A 117 9.40 6.12 4.36
N ALA A 118 9.44 7.43 4.72
CA ALA A 118 10.68 8.21 4.66
C ALA A 118 11.72 7.67 5.64
N LEU A 119 11.32 7.23 6.83
CA LEU A 119 12.22 6.60 7.81
C LEU A 119 12.74 5.25 7.32
N HIS A 120 11.89 4.44 6.69
CA HIS A 120 12.31 3.18 6.08
C HIS A 120 13.30 3.41 4.93
N ASP A 121 13.04 4.39 4.06
CA ASP A 121 13.97 4.74 2.98
C ASP A 121 15.31 5.23 3.54
N LEU A 122 15.28 6.13 4.52
CA LEU A 122 16.46 6.66 5.20
C LEU A 122 17.29 5.56 5.88
N THR A 123 16.66 4.75 6.72
CA THR A 123 17.37 3.71 7.49
C THR A 123 17.91 2.60 6.59
N GLY A 124 17.19 2.21 5.54
CA GLY A 124 17.70 1.27 4.55
C GLY A 124 18.93 1.83 3.80
N LYS A 125 18.94 3.13 3.47
CA LYS A 125 20.11 3.83 2.89
C LYS A 125 21.29 3.88 3.87
N ILE A 126 21.05 4.18 5.14
CA ILE A 126 22.09 4.16 6.19
C ILE A 126 22.69 2.76 6.33
N MET A 127 21.88 1.71 6.30
CA MET A 127 22.32 0.31 6.38
C MET A 127 22.92 -0.23 5.06
N GLY A 128 22.78 0.48 3.94
CA GLY A 128 23.19 0.02 2.62
C GLY A 128 22.39 -1.20 2.12
N ARG A 129 21.13 -1.34 2.52
CA ARG A 129 20.26 -2.49 2.21
C ARG A 129 18.86 -2.06 1.79
N ALA A 130 18.27 -2.82 0.86
CA ALA A 130 16.84 -2.73 0.58
C ALA A 130 16.03 -3.40 1.71
N TRP A 131 14.81 -2.91 1.97
CA TRP A 131 14.03 -3.40 3.11
C TRP A 131 13.59 -4.85 3.01
N TYR A 132 13.31 -5.37 1.82
CA TYR A 132 13.04 -6.82 1.70
C TYR A 132 14.22 -7.68 2.17
N GLN A 133 15.48 -7.21 1.98
CA GLN A 133 16.68 -7.88 2.48
C GLN A 133 16.78 -7.80 4.02
N ILE A 134 16.40 -6.64 4.60
CA ILE A 134 16.39 -6.44 6.05
C ILE A 134 15.36 -7.34 6.71
N TYR A 135 14.18 -7.51 6.08
CA TYR A 135 13.17 -8.47 6.51
C TYR A 135 13.54 -9.94 6.23
N GLY A 136 14.64 -10.20 5.54
CA GLY A 136 15.08 -11.56 5.19
C GLY A 136 14.18 -12.23 4.16
N LEU A 137 13.54 -11.45 3.28
CA LEU A 137 12.60 -11.94 2.29
C LEU A 137 13.29 -12.23 0.95
N ASP A 138 12.85 -13.32 0.29
CA ASP A 138 13.28 -13.64 -1.06
C ASP A 138 12.45 -12.85 -2.10
N PRO A 139 13.03 -11.91 -2.86
CA PRO A 139 12.31 -11.13 -3.85
C PRO A 139 11.72 -11.98 -4.98
N ALA A 140 12.24 -13.19 -5.19
CA ALA A 140 11.70 -14.13 -6.19
C ALA A 140 10.29 -14.63 -5.83
N LEU A 141 9.89 -14.54 -4.57
CA LEU A 141 8.56 -14.92 -4.09
C LEU A 141 7.51 -13.83 -4.29
N ALA A 142 7.88 -12.61 -4.69
CA ALA A 142 6.91 -11.56 -4.97
C ALA A 142 5.93 -12.02 -6.06
N PRO A 143 4.59 -11.88 -5.83
CA PRO A 143 3.59 -12.33 -6.80
C PRO A 143 3.53 -11.43 -8.04
N CYS A 144 2.75 -11.88 -9.04
CA CYS A 144 2.32 -11.00 -10.12
C CYS A 144 1.30 -9.98 -9.59
N THR A 145 1.44 -8.72 -10.03
CA THR A 145 0.44 -7.69 -9.74
C THR A 145 -0.78 -7.87 -10.63
N SER A 146 -1.94 -7.50 -10.12
CA SER A 146 -3.11 -7.24 -10.97
C SER A 146 -2.94 -5.92 -11.73
N TYR A 147 -3.68 -5.79 -12.82
CA TYR A 147 -3.85 -4.54 -13.57
C TYR A 147 -5.33 -4.15 -13.56
N THR A 148 -5.61 -2.95 -13.08
CA THR A 148 -6.99 -2.50 -12.88
C THR A 148 -7.64 -2.06 -14.19
N VAL A 149 -8.73 -2.72 -14.54
CA VAL A 149 -9.60 -2.39 -15.67
C VAL A 149 -10.93 -1.87 -15.13
N SER A 150 -11.16 -0.57 -15.27
CA SER A 150 -12.46 0.07 -15.07
C SER A 150 -13.01 0.51 -16.43
N VAL A 151 -14.30 0.31 -16.69
CA VAL A 151 -14.84 0.46 -18.04
C VAL A 151 -16.07 1.35 -18.04
N ASP A 152 -16.06 2.32 -18.94
CA ASP A 152 -17.20 3.21 -19.23
C ASP A 152 -17.79 2.96 -20.62
N SER A 153 -17.04 2.28 -21.51
CA SER A 153 -17.49 1.97 -22.87
C SER A 153 -16.78 0.73 -23.44
N PRO A 154 -17.38 0.02 -24.45
CA PRO A 154 -16.75 -1.12 -25.10
C PRO A 154 -15.41 -0.81 -25.78
N ASP A 155 -15.26 0.39 -26.37
CA ASP A 155 -14.02 0.81 -27.03
C ASP A 155 -12.90 1.03 -26.01
N GLU A 156 -13.23 1.60 -24.86
CA GLU A 156 -12.29 1.79 -23.77
C GLU A 156 -11.85 0.44 -23.14
N LEU A 157 -12.75 -0.51 -23.05
CA LEU A 157 -12.41 -1.86 -22.59
C LEU A 157 -11.34 -2.50 -23.47
N SER A 158 -11.53 -2.46 -24.80
CA SER A 158 -10.57 -3.05 -25.75
C SER A 158 -9.19 -2.42 -25.60
N ARG A 159 -9.11 -1.12 -25.42
CA ARG A 159 -7.85 -0.39 -25.17
C ARG A 159 -7.20 -0.79 -23.86
N LYS A 160 -7.95 -0.81 -22.75
CA LYS A 160 -7.42 -1.21 -21.43
C LYS A 160 -6.99 -2.67 -21.39
N LEU A 161 -7.68 -3.55 -22.09
CA LEU A 161 -7.25 -4.95 -22.21
C LEU A 161 -5.96 -5.10 -23.02
N ALA A 162 -5.74 -4.25 -24.03
CA ALA A 162 -4.47 -4.19 -24.76
C ALA A 162 -3.34 -3.64 -23.87
N GLU A 163 -3.58 -2.60 -23.07
CA GLU A 163 -2.63 -2.10 -22.07
C GLU A 163 -2.33 -3.15 -20.98
N ALA A 164 -3.32 -3.98 -20.64
CA ALA A 164 -3.19 -5.07 -19.67
C ALA A 164 -2.47 -6.31 -20.25
N GLU A 165 -2.08 -6.33 -21.53
CA GLU A 165 -1.45 -7.50 -22.16
C GLU A 165 -0.22 -8.03 -21.40
N PRO A 166 0.69 -7.18 -20.88
CA PRO A 166 1.85 -7.64 -20.11
C PRO A 166 1.51 -8.22 -18.73
N TYR A 167 0.28 -8.05 -18.24
CA TYR A 167 -0.11 -8.44 -16.89
C TYR A 167 -0.81 -9.81 -16.90
N ARG A 168 -0.55 -10.61 -15.86
CA ARG A 168 -1.09 -11.97 -15.75
C ARG A 168 -2.45 -12.03 -15.06
N ILE A 169 -2.81 -10.99 -14.31
CA ILE A 169 -4.05 -10.91 -13.54
C ILE A 169 -4.74 -9.59 -13.87
N ILE A 170 -6.05 -9.63 -14.08
CA ILE A 170 -6.88 -8.46 -14.32
C ILE A 170 -7.72 -8.17 -13.06
N LYS A 171 -7.65 -6.94 -12.54
CA LYS A 171 -8.56 -6.47 -11.49
C LYS A 171 -9.76 -5.79 -12.13
N VAL A 172 -10.96 -6.20 -11.73
CA VAL A 172 -12.22 -5.63 -12.23
C VAL A 172 -12.99 -5.03 -11.08
N LYS A 173 -13.38 -3.76 -11.24
CA LYS A 173 -14.28 -3.10 -10.30
C LYS A 173 -15.71 -3.51 -10.59
N MET A 174 -16.42 -3.96 -9.56
CA MET A 174 -17.83 -4.38 -9.58
C MET A 174 -18.63 -3.63 -8.50
N GLY A 175 -19.90 -3.94 -8.35
CA GLY A 175 -20.79 -3.31 -7.38
C GLY A 175 -21.78 -2.32 -8.01
N VAL A 176 -21.87 -2.33 -9.35
CA VAL A 176 -22.77 -1.49 -10.14
C VAL A 176 -23.61 -2.33 -11.11
N PRO A 177 -24.74 -1.83 -11.61
CA PRO A 177 -25.51 -2.53 -12.66
C PRO A 177 -24.68 -2.78 -13.92
N GLY A 178 -24.79 -3.99 -14.49
CA GLY A 178 -24.06 -4.38 -15.69
C GLY A 178 -22.75 -5.15 -15.45
N ASP A 179 -22.39 -5.39 -14.19
CA ASP A 179 -21.14 -6.06 -13.80
C ASP A 179 -20.96 -7.45 -14.45
N ARG A 180 -22.01 -8.26 -14.51
CA ARG A 180 -21.95 -9.59 -15.14
C ARG A 180 -21.68 -9.47 -16.64
N GLU A 181 -22.30 -8.51 -17.32
CA GLU A 181 -22.06 -8.24 -18.73
C GLU A 181 -20.62 -7.79 -19.01
N LEU A 182 -20.06 -6.97 -18.10
CA LEU A 182 -18.65 -6.55 -18.16
C LEU A 182 -17.72 -7.78 -18.07
N ILE A 183 -17.92 -8.66 -17.09
CA ILE A 183 -17.11 -9.89 -16.94
C ILE A 183 -17.25 -10.79 -18.18
N GLU A 184 -18.46 -11.01 -18.71
CA GLU A 184 -18.67 -11.78 -19.93
C GLU A 184 -17.96 -11.16 -21.13
N THR A 185 -17.94 -9.81 -21.19
CA THR A 185 -17.23 -9.10 -22.26
C THR A 185 -15.72 -9.30 -22.12
N ILE A 186 -15.16 -9.18 -20.93
CA ILE A 186 -13.74 -9.46 -20.67
C ILE A 186 -13.41 -10.91 -21.05
N ARG A 187 -14.25 -11.87 -20.69
CA ARG A 187 -14.06 -13.30 -21.00
C ARG A 187 -14.07 -13.62 -22.49
N ARG A 188 -14.76 -12.84 -23.31
CA ARG A 188 -14.65 -12.97 -24.79
C ARG A 188 -13.27 -12.56 -25.34
N HIS A 189 -12.48 -11.80 -24.57
CA HIS A 189 -11.16 -11.30 -24.99
C HIS A 189 -10.01 -12.05 -24.34
N THR A 190 -10.19 -12.63 -23.14
CA THR A 190 -9.09 -13.26 -22.41
C THR A 190 -9.57 -14.27 -21.37
N ASP A 191 -8.78 -15.36 -21.20
CA ASP A 191 -8.96 -16.35 -20.14
C ASP A 191 -8.07 -16.11 -18.92
N ARG A 192 -7.34 -14.99 -18.88
CA ARG A 192 -6.47 -14.65 -17.73
C ARG A 192 -7.28 -14.61 -16.43
N PRO A 193 -6.68 -15.01 -15.29
CA PRO A 193 -7.32 -14.86 -13.98
C PRO A 193 -7.81 -13.44 -13.73
N ILE A 194 -8.98 -13.32 -13.09
CA ILE A 194 -9.56 -12.05 -12.66
C ILE A 194 -9.59 -12.02 -11.14
N CYS A 195 -9.31 -10.89 -10.53
CA CYS A 195 -9.74 -10.55 -9.18
C CYS A 195 -10.82 -9.47 -9.24
N VAL A 196 -11.80 -9.57 -8.35
CA VAL A 196 -12.96 -8.67 -8.34
C VAL A 196 -12.93 -7.83 -7.09
N ASP A 197 -13.07 -6.52 -7.26
CA ASP A 197 -13.23 -5.57 -6.15
C ASP A 197 -14.60 -4.90 -6.23
N VAL A 198 -15.42 -5.17 -5.23
CA VAL A 198 -16.82 -4.73 -5.19
C VAL A 198 -16.97 -3.37 -4.49
N ASN A 199 -15.96 -2.96 -3.73
CA ASN A 199 -15.97 -1.70 -2.96
C ASN A 199 -17.28 -1.49 -2.17
N GLN A 200 -17.75 -2.53 -1.47
CA GLN A 200 -18.98 -2.54 -0.65
C GLN A 200 -20.29 -2.41 -1.48
N GLY A 201 -20.26 -2.73 -2.76
CA GLY A 201 -21.35 -2.44 -3.70
C GLY A 201 -22.57 -3.35 -3.56
N TRP A 202 -22.43 -4.61 -3.13
CA TRP A 202 -23.55 -5.53 -2.99
C TRP A 202 -24.30 -5.30 -1.68
N LYS A 203 -25.63 -5.50 -1.71
CA LYS A 203 -26.54 -5.00 -0.67
C LYS A 203 -26.92 -6.04 0.37
N SER A 204 -26.81 -7.33 0.03
CA SER A 204 -27.09 -8.43 0.97
C SER A 204 -26.10 -9.58 0.80
N PRO A 205 -25.93 -10.41 1.84
CA PRO A 205 -25.12 -11.63 1.73
C PRO A 205 -25.62 -12.61 0.67
N GLU A 206 -26.93 -12.69 0.44
CA GLU A 206 -27.55 -13.56 -0.57
C GLU A 206 -27.22 -13.09 -1.99
N GLU A 207 -27.35 -11.78 -2.26
CA GLU A 207 -26.92 -11.17 -3.52
C GLU A 207 -25.43 -11.42 -3.78
N ALA A 208 -24.62 -11.20 -2.73
CA ALA A 208 -23.19 -11.44 -2.82
C ALA A 208 -22.86 -12.90 -3.15
N LEU A 209 -23.53 -13.86 -2.48
CA LEU A 209 -23.32 -15.29 -2.74
C LEU A 209 -23.73 -15.68 -4.16
N ASP A 210 -24.87 -15.18 -4.65
CA ASP A 210 -25.30 -15.46 -6.04
C ASP A 210 -24.29 -14.96 -7.08
N ASN A 211 -23.75 -13.75 -6.87
CA ASN A 211 -22.70 -13.20 -7.71
C ASN A 211 -21.40 -14.02 -7.61
N ILE A 212 -20.98 -14.40 -6.42
CA ILE A 212 -19.77 -15.19 -6.20
C ILE A 212 -19.87 -16.58 -6.82
N MET A 213 -21.01 -17.26 -6.66
CA MET A 213 -21.25 -18.56 -7.30
C MET A 213 -21.16 -18.47 -8.83
N TRP A 214 -21.68 -17.39 -9.40
CA TRP A 214 -21.58 -17.12 -10.83
C TRP A 214 -20.13 -16.81 -11.25
N LEU A 215 -19.37 -16.02 -10.46
CA LEU A 215 -17.96 -15.67 -10.70
C LEU A 215 -17.04 -16.89 -10.60
N ALA A 216 -17.32 -17.83 -9.71
CA ALA A 216 -16.51 -19.02 -9.46
C ALA A 216 -16.32 -19.90 -10.70
N THR A 217 -17.26 -19.83 -11.67
CA THR A 217 -17.16 -20.56 -12.96
C THR A 217 -16.43 -19.77 -14.05
N ARG A 218 -15.83 -18.60 -13.69
CA ARG A 218 -15.25 -17.62 -14.65
C ARG A 218 -13.81 -17.27 -14.36
N ASN A 219 -13.03 -18.21 -13.84
CA ASN A 219 -11.60 -18.03 -13.50
C ASN A 219 -11.34 -16.79 -12.65
N VAL A 220 -12.15 -16.58 -11.60
CA VAL A 220 -11.98 -15.51 -10.61
C VAL A 220 -11.21 -16.08 -9.42
N LEU A 221 -10.18 -15.35 -8.96
CA LEU A 221 -9.28 -15.78 -7.89
C LEU A 221 -9.86 -15.52 -6.50
N PHE A 222 -10.45 -14.35 -6.31
CA PHE A 222 -11.03 -13.89 -5.04
C PHE A 222 -11.98 -12.71 -5.28
N VAL A 223 -12.76 -12.40 -4.25
CA VAL A 223 -13.63 -11.21 -4.20
C VAL A 223 -13.21 -10.31 -3.04
N GLU A 224 -12.94 -9.05 -3.36
CA GLU A 224 -12.54 -8.02 -2.40
C GLU A 224 -13.75 -7.18 -1.99
N GLN A 225 -13.94 -7.00 -0.68
CA GLN A 225 -14.92 -6.18 0.02
C GLN A 225 -16.33 -6.20 -0.61
N PRO A 226 -17.02 -7.36 -0.59
CA PRO A 226 -18.31 -7.51 -1.25
C PRO A 226 -19.45 -6.68 -0.60
N LEU A 227 -19.50 -6.64 0.73
CA LEU A 227 -20.54 -5.96 1.52
C LEU A 227 -19.99 -4.75 2.26
N SER A 228 -20.88 -4.00 2.93
CA SER A 228 -20.48 -2.90 3.82
C SER A 228 -19.40 -3.36 4.81
N LYS A 229 -18.36 -2.55 5.01
CA LYS A 229 -17.27 -2.82 5.97
C LYS A 229 -17.74 -3.05 7.42
N SER A 230 -18.95 -2.59 7.77
CA SER A 230 -19.56 -2.77 9.10
C SER A 230 -20.43 -4.03 9.20
N ASP A 231 -20.69 -4.74 8.10
CA ASP A 231 -21.52 -5.96 8.09
C ASP A 231 -20.67 -7.20 8.38
N PHE A 232 -20.23 -7.36 9.63
CA PHE A 232 -19.42 -8.51 10.06
C PHE A 232 -20.18 -9.83 9.98
N GLU A 233 -21.46 -9.83 10.35
CA GLU A 233 -22.29 -11.04 10.34
C GLU A 233 -22.57 -11.50 8.91
N GLY A 234 -22.86 -10.56 8.00
CA GLY A 234 -23.04 -10.86 6.58
C GLY A 234 -21.79 -11.43 5.95
N HIS A 235 -20.59 -10.87 6.26
CA HIS A 235 -19.33 -11.41 5.79
C HIS A 235 -19.01 -12.79 6.37
N ALA A 236 -19.26 -13.03 7.66
CA ALA A 236 -19.05 -14.33 8.29
C ALA A 236 -19.94 -15.40 7.65
N TRP A 237 -21.23 -15.08 7.45
CA TRP A 237 -22.18 -15.95 6.77
C TRP A 237 -21.76 -16.27 5.31
N LEU A 238 -21.27 -15.23 4.62
CA LEU A 238 -20.82 -15.33 3.22
C LEU A 238 -19.55 -16.19 3.10
N ARG A 239 -18.56 -15.96 3.98
CA ARG A 239 -17.30 -16.71 4.03
C ARG A 239 -17.52 -18.22 4.16
N GLU A 240 -18.45 -18.66 5.02
CA GLU A 240 -18.75 -20.08 5.21
C GLU A 240 -19.31 -20.76 3.97
N ARG A 241 -19.86 -19.99 3.01
CA ARG A 241 -20.61 -20.49 1.84
C ARG A 241 -19.93 -20.19 0.52
N SER A 242 -19.04 -19.23 0.51
CA SER A 242 -18.35 -18.77 -0.70
C SER A 242 -17.37 -19.82 -1.23
N PRO A 243 -17.43 -20.18 -2.52
CA PRO A 243 -16.42 -21.00 -3.17
C PRO A 243 -15.14 -20.22 -3.50
N LEU A 244 -15.15 -18.89 -3.41
CA LEU A 244 -14.01 -18.02 -3.64
C LEU A 244 -13.57 -17.35 -2.33
N PRO A 245 -12.27 -17.11 -2.12
CA PRO A 245 -11.79 -16.35 -0.98
C PRO A 245 -12.39 -14.93 -0.94
N ILE A 246 -12.73 -14.45 0.26
CA ILE A 246 -13.23 -13.10 0.51
C ILE A 246 -12.16 -12.30 1.23
N ILE A 247 -11.77 -11.15 0.65
CA ILE A 247 -10.68 -10.30 1.11
C ILE A 247 -11.24 -8.99 1.67
N ALA A 248 -10.82 -8.62 2.89
CA ALA A 248 -11.16 -7.35 3.50
C ALA A 248 -10.28 -6.23 2.92
N ASP A 249 -10.86 -5.12 2.47
CA ASP A 249 -10.15 -3.88 2.13
C ASP A 249 -10.54 -2.75 3.09
N GLU A 250 -11.72 -2.16 2.93
CA GLU A 250 -12.14 -1.03 3.77
C GLU A 250 -12.42 -1.43 5.23
N ALA A 251 -12.65 -2.71 5.48
CA ALA A 251 -12.89 -3.23 6.83
C ALA A 251 -11.59 -3.35 7.66
N VAL A 252 -10.42 -3.41 7.04
CA VAL A 252 -9.13 -3.55 7.72
C VAL A 252 -8.29 -2.28 7.54
N GLN A 253 -7.77 -1.75 8.63
CA GLN A 253 -6.88 -0.60 8.60
C GLN A 253 -5.57 -0.87 9.35
N THR A 254 -5.63 -1.54 10.50
CA THR A 254 -4.46 -1.85 11.34
C THR A 254 -4.48 -3.28 11.82
N SER A 255 -3.39 -3.70 12.47
CA SER A 255 -3.29 -5.01 13.13
C SER A 255 -4.37 -5.23 14.19
N ALA A 256 -4.86 -4.17 14.83
CA ALA A 256 -5.92 -4.25 15.83
C ALA A 256 -7.25 -4.77 15.27
N ASP A 257 -7.51 -4.57 13.97
CA ASP A 257 -8.73 -5.01 13.32
C ASP A 257 -8.73 -6.52 13.03
N ILE A 258 -7.54 -7.10 12.78
CA ILE A 258 -7.37 -8.44 12.22
C ILE A 258 -8.02 -9.55 13.06
N PRO A 259 -7.90 -9.59 14.41
CA PRO A 259 -8.50 -10.65 15.21
C PRO A 259 -10.03 -10.76 15.04
N ALA A 260 -10.72 -9.62 14.91
CA ALA A 260 -12.17 -9.60 14.69
C ALA A 260 -12.52 -10.05 13.27
N LEU A 261 -11.68 -9.71 12.29
CA LEU A 261 -11.90 -10.01 10.88
C LEU A 261 -11.60 -11.46 10.50
N ALA A 262 -10.78 -12.17 11.28
CA ALA A 262 -10.36 -13.53 10.97
C ALA A 262 -11.52 -14.54 10.86
N ARG A 263 -12.69 -14.26 11.45
CA ARG A 263 -13.89 -15.07 11.28
C ARG A 263 -14.76 -14.66 10.09
N CYS A 264 -14.54 -13.45 9.56
CA CYS A 264 -15.39 -12.83 8.54
C CYS A 264 -14.79 -12.90 7.12
N TYR A 265 -13.45 -12.98 7.02
CA TYR A 265 -12.71 -12.92 5.77
C TYR A 265 -11.66 -14.02 5.70
N ASP A 266 -11.32 -14.45 4.49
CA ASP A 266 -10.23 -15.39 4.23
C ASP A 266 -8.87 -14.70 4.15
N GLY A 267 -8.86 -13.38 3.93
CA GLY A 267 -7.65 -12.59 3.85
C GLY A 267 -7.91 -11.10 4.01
N ILE A 268 -6.82 -10.34 3.99
CA ILE A 268 -6.82 -8.88 4.15
C ILE A 268 -6.02 -8.22 3.03
N ASN A 269 -6.45 -7.03 2.60
CA ASN A 269 -5.70 -6.14 1.71
C ASN A 269 -5.05 -5.03 2.53
N ILE A 270 -3.72 -5.10 2.67
CA ILE A 270 -2.91 -4.12 3.39
C ILE A 270 -2.53 -3.00 2.42
N LYS A 271 -2.82 -1.74 2.78
CA LYS A 271 -2.38 -0.54 2.04
C LYS A 271 -1.68 0.40 3.02
N LEU A 272 -0.51 0.91 2.67
CA LEU A 272 0.30 1.73 3.58
C LEU A 272 -0.44 2.98 4.06
N MET A 273 -1.25 3.57 3.20
CA MET A 273 -2.06 4.75 3.54
C MET A 273 -3.19 4.46 4.54
N LYS A 274 -3.62 3.21 4.66
CA LYS A 274 -4.57 2.76 5.69
C LYS A 274 -3.88 2.39 6.98
N SER A 275 -2.75 1.70 6.89
CA SER A 275 -2.02 1.20 8.06
C SER A 275 -1.19 2.28 8.77
N GLY A 276 -0.80 3.33 8.08
CA GLY A 276 0.12 4.33 8.62
C GLY A 276 1.58 4.02 8.34
N GLY A 277 1.87 3.14 7.33
CA GLY A 277 3.20 2.88 6.83
C GLY A 277 3.61 1.41 6.82
N MET A 278 4.89 1.16 6.50
CA MET A 278 5.49 -0.17 6.36
C MET A 278 5.59 -0.91 7.69
N HIS A 279 5.88 -0.18 8.78
CA HIS A 279 6.05 -0.77 10.11
C HIS A 279 4.80 -1.52 10.57
N GLU A 280 3.65 -0.85 10.52
CA GLU A 280 2.36 -1.47 10.87
C GLU A 280 1.93 -2.50 9.81
N ALA A 281 2.17 -2.24 8.53
CA ALA A 281 1.87 -3.18 7.44
C ALA A 281 2.60 -4.52 7.59
N TYR A 282 3.86 -4.52 8.03
CA TYR A 282 4.60 -5.74 8.34
C TYR A 282 3.98 -6.51 9.51
N LYS A 283 3.61 -5.82 10.60
CA LYS A 283 2.90 -6.44 11.75
C LYS A 283 1.58 -7.06 11.31
N MET A 284 0.82 -6.35 10.47
CA MET A 284 -0.44 -6.85 9.90
C MET A 284 -0.22 -8.14 9.11
N ALA A 285 0.78 -8.17 8.22
CA ALA A 285 1.07 -9.34 7.39
C ALA A 285 1.46 -10.56 8.26
N VAL A 286 2.32 -10.36 9.27
CA VAL A 286 2.74 -11.42 10.19
C VAL A 286 1.57 -11.94 11.00
N LEU A 287 0.73 -11.06 11.56
CA LEU A 287 -0.44 -11.44 12.36
C LEU A 287 -1.49 -12.18 11.51
N ALA A 288 -1.80 -11.67 10.32
CA ALA A 288 -2.75 -12.32 9.42
C ALA A 288 -2.30 -13.76 9.09
N ARG A 289 -1.03 -13.95 8.73
CA ARG A 289 -0.46 -15.28 8.46
C ARG A 289 -0.49 -16.20 9.67
N ALA A 290 -0.22 -15.68 10.88
CA ALA A 290 -0.29 -16.45 12.11
C ALA A 290 -1.72 -16.93 12.43
N LEU A 291 -2.73 -16.19 11.98
CA LEU A 291 -4.14 -16.54 12.08
C LEU A 291 -4.66 -17.37 10.89
N GLY A 292 -3.79 -17.78 9.97
CA GLY A 292 -4.14 -18.57 8.79
C GLY A 292 -4.87 -17.79 7.70
N MET A 293 -4.85 -16.45 7.77
CA MET A 293 -5.44 -15.58 6.74
C MET A 293 -4.48 -15.36 5.57
N LYS A 294 -5.04 -15.13 4.40
CA LYS A 294 -4.32 -14.69 3.20
C LYS A 294 -3.93 -13.23 3.32
N VAL A 295 -2.81 -12.86 2.69
CA VAL A 295 -2.31 -11.49 2.65
C VAL A 295 -2.30 -10.98 1.23
N MET A 296 -2.92 -9.84 1.03
CA MET A 296 -2.80 -9.03 -0.18
C MET A 296 -2.12 -7.71 0.19
N ILE A 297 -1.20 -7.23 -0.65
CA ILE A 297 -0.61 -5.90 -0.55
C ILE A 297 -1.15 -5.06 -1.69
N GLY A 298 -1.86 -4.00 -1.36
CA GLY A 298 -2.40 -3.05 -2.32
C GLY A 298 -1.79 -1.65 -2.19
N CYS A 299 -2.21 -0.79 -3.08
CA CYS A 299 -1.85 0.63 -3.07
C CYS A 299 -3.06 1.52 -3.35
N MET A 300 -2.84 2.82 -3.30
CA MET A 300 -3.73 3.83 -3.85
C MET A 300 -3.18 4.28 -5.23
N THR A 301 -3.67 5.38 -5.76
CA THR A 301 -3.01 6.08 -6.86
C THR A 301 -1.86 6.87 -6.26
N GLU A 302 -0.64 6.43 -6.47
CA GLU A 302 0.57 6.85 -5.77
C GLU A 302 1.75 6.94 -6.74
N THR A 303 2.83 7.61 -6.34
CA THR A 303 4.09 7.56 -7.09
C THR A 303 4.82 6.23 -6.84
N SER A 304 5.89 6.02 -7.59
CA SER A 304 6.82 4.91 -7.33
C SER A 304 7.42 4.94 -5.93
N CYS A 305 7.34 6.06 -5.17
CA CYS A 305 7.78 6.12 -3.78
C CYS A 305 6.94 5.17 -2.90
N ALA A 306 5.64 5.44 -2.73
CA ALA A 306 4.79 4.63 -1.86
C ALA A 306 4.56 3.22 -2.43
N VAL A 307 4.43 3.08 -3.77
CA VAL A 307 4.28 1.76 -4.39
C VAL A 307 5.52 0.89 -4.18
N SER A 308 6.74 1.44 -4.27
CA SER A 308 7.97 0.67 -3.98
C SER A 308 8.11 0.32 -2.52
N ALA A 309 7.67 1.20 -1.60
CA ALA A 309 7.62 0.91 -0.18
C ALA A 309 6.70 -0.29 0.10
N ALA A 310 5.49 -0.29 -0.45
CA ALA A 310 4.56 -1.42 -0.34
C ALA A 310 5.14 -2.69 -0.96
N ALA A 311 5.83 -2.58 -2.10
CA ALA A 311 6.45 -3.69 -2.80
C ALA A 311 7.54 -4.38 -1.98
N GLN A 312 8.21 -3.70 -1.02
CA GLN A 312 9.19 -4.34 -0.13
C GLN A 312 8.57 -5.49 0.69
N LEU A 313 7.25 -5.45 0.90
CA LEU A 313 6.50 -6.49 1.61
C LEU A 313 5.88 -7.54 0.66
N ALA A 314 5.93 -7.34 -0.65
CA ALA A 314 5.30 -8.23 -1.63
C ALA A 314 5.69 -9.72 -1.49
N PRO A 315 6.93 -10.10 -1.12
CA PRO A 315 7.26 -11.50 -0.93
C PRO A 315 6.52 -12.20 0.22
N LEU A 316 5.86 -11.44 1.13
CA LEU A 316 5.00 -11.98 2.19
C LEU A 316 3.56 -12.23 1.71
N ALA A 317 3.18 -11.69 0.56
CA ALA A 317 1.80 -11.68 0.09
C ALA A 317 1.46 -12.90 -0.75
N ASP A 318 0.18 -13.31 -0.68
CA ASP A 318 -0.42 -14.28 -1.61
C ASP A 318 -0.81 -13.57 -2.92
N TRP A 319 -1.21 -12.29 -2.84
CA TRP A 319 -1.58 -11.44 -3.97
C TRP A 319 -1.07 -10.02 -3.79
N VAL A 320 -0.86 -9.32 -4.89
CA VAL A 320 -0.52 -7.89 -4.89
C VAL A 320 -1.34 -7.11 -5.92
N ASP A 321 -1.65 -5.85 -5.61
CA ASP A 321 -2.34 -4.88 -6.45
C ASP A 321 -1.54 -3.57 -6.39
N LEU A 322 -0.42 -3.54 -7.13
CA LEU A 322 0.61 -2.52 -7.07
C LEU A 322 0.77 -1.82 -8.43
N ASP A 323 -0.34 -1.38 -9.00
CA ASP A 323 -0.41 -0.68 -10.27
C ASP A 323 -0.57 0.86 -10.15
N GLY A 324 -0.62 1.40 -8.93
CA GLY A 324 -0.93 2.81 -8.67
C GLY A 324 -0.03 3.81 -9.38
N ASN A 325 1.28 3.52 -9.47
CA ASN A 325 2.24 4.36 -10.19
C ASN A 325 2.14 4.24 -11.72
N LEU A 326 1.52 3.20 -12.23
CA LEU A 326 1.30 3.03 -13.67
C LEU A 326 0.13 3.88 -14.17
N LEU A 327 -0.77 4.26 -13.27
CA LEU A 327 -1.94 5.07 -13.58
C LEU A 327 -1.63 6.57 -13.72
N ILE A 328 -0.41 7.02 -13.35
CA ILE A 328 -0.01 8.44 -13.35
C ILE A 328 0.95 8.78 -14.49
N ALA A 329 0.92 10.05 -14.91
CA ALA A 329 1.74 10.57 -16.01
C ALA A 329 3.00 11.32 -15.54
N ASN A 330 3.05 11.75 -14.28
CA ASN A 330 4.09 12.62 -13.72
C ASN A 330 4.70 12.05 -12.44
N ASP A 331 5.16 10.80 -12.52
CA ASP A 331 5.86 10.15 -11.41
C ASP A 331 7.16 10.89 -11.07
N LEU A 332 7.37 11.11 -9.77
CA LEU A 332 8.54 11.82 -9.23
C LEU A 332 9.74 10.91 -9.00
N PHE A 333 9.54 9.60 -9.06
CA PHE A 333 10.55 8.60 -8.72
C PHE A 333 10.63 7.49 -9.76
N ASP A 334 11.80 6.90 -9.87
CA ASP A 334 12.00 5.55 -10.38
C ASP A 334 12.08 4.58 -9.21
N GLY A 335 11.45 3.41 -9.32
CA GLY A 335 11.36 2.44 -8.23
C GLY A 335 11.17 1.02 -8.74
N MET A 336 10.37 0.22 -8.01
CA MET A 336 10.04 -1.14 -8.40
C MET A 336 9.53 -1.20 -9.84
N LYS A 337 9.76 -2.32 -10.52
CA LYS A 337 9.32 -2.53 -11.90
C LYS A 337 8.33 -3.70 -11.96
N ILE A 338 7.47 -3.65 -12.96
CA ILE A 338 6.65 -4.79 -13.34
C ILE A 338 7.27 -5.40 -14.60
N VAL A 339 7.74 -6.63 -14.48
CA VAL A 339 8.33 -7.38 -15.60
C VAL A 339 7.51 -8.64 -15.83
N ASP A 340 6.93 -8.77 -17.00
CA ASP A 340 6.00 -9.87 -17.34
C ASP A 340 4.88 -10.07 -16.30
N GLY A 341 4.32 -8.95 -15.83
CA GLY A 341 3.29 -8.91 -14.79
C GLY A 341 3.78 -9.14 -13.36
N LYS A 342 5.06 -9.49 -13.17
CA LYS A 342 5.64 -9.79 -11.85
C LYS A 342 6.28 -8.55 -11.23
N VAL A 343 6.03 -8.35 -9.94
CA VAL A 343 6.72 -7.31 -9.15
C VAL A 343 8.20 -7.66 -9.05
N THR A 344 9.05 -6.74 -9.49
CA THR A 344 10.51 -6.88 -9.47
C THR A 344 11.11 -5.80 -8.58
N LEU A 345 11.74 -6.22 -7.48
CA LEU A 345 12.31 -5.34 -6.48
C LEU A 345 13.77 -4.99 -6.86
N PRO A 346 14.13 -3.70 -6.91
CA PRO A 346 15.52 -3.30 -7.06
C PRO A 346 16.31 -3.60 -5.79
N SER A 347 17.60 -3.86 -5.93
CA SER A 347 18.52 -4.03 -4.79
C SER A 347 19.06 -2.70 -4.24
N THR A 348 18.62 -1.57 -4.78
CA THR A 348 18.97 -0.23 -4.30
C THR A 348 18.56 -0.08 -2.83
N PRO A 349 19.46 0.44 -1.96
CA PRO A 349 19.19 0.65 -0.53
C PRO A 349 17.92 1.49 -0.28
N GLY A 350 17.33 1.32 0.91
CA GLY A 350 16.08 1.98 1.28
C GLY A 350 14.87 1.21 0.77
N ILE A 351 13.90 1.91 0.26
CA ILE A 351 12.72 1.34 -0.37
C ILE A 351 12.93 1.06 -1.88
N GLY A 352 14.15 1.25 -2.36
CA GLY A 352 14.51 0.91 -3.74
C GLY A 352 14.08 1.97 -4.76
N ILE A 353 14.21 3.26 -4.43
CA ILE A 353 13.82 4.37 -5.31
C ILE A 353 14.98 5.30 -5.62
N GLU A 354 14.85 5.98 -6.76
CA GLU A 354 15.70 7.11 -7.16
C GLU A 354 14.79 8.29 -7.55
N LYS A 355 15.09 9.49 -7.04
CA LYS A 355 14.34 10.71 -7.39
C LYS A 355 14.72 11.14 -8.80
N ARG A 356 13.71 11.46 -9.63
CA ARG A 356 13.87 11.97 -11.00
C ARG A 356 14.29 13.42 -11.06
#